data_8eb87ac3104a239ee0080fcd4fb8e797
#
_entry.id   8eb87ac3104a239ee0080fcd4fb8e797
#
_cell.length_a   1.000
_cell.length_b   1.000
_cell.length_c   1.000
_cell.angle_alpha   90.00
_cell.angle_beta   90.00
_cell.angle_gamma   90.00
#
_symmetry.space_group_name_H-M   'P 1'
#
loop_
_entity.id
_entity.type
_entity.pdbx_description
1 polymer ?
#
loop_
_entity_poly.entity_id
_entity_poly.type
_entity_poly.pdbx_seq_one_letter_code
_entity_poly.pdbx_strand_id
1 'polypeptide(L)'
;VAGPARKASAAIVIVGKKEGVSFPDEWSFDCAAAAENILLEAEHLGLGSLWLQVYPYQDRKIHLCNILDIPTELDPFCIVVIGYAERKPVVLNRFDEREVSYDLYTNHKK
;
A
#
# COMPACT_ATOMS: atom_id res chain seq x y z
N VAL A 1 6.56 -13.71 2.40
CA VAL A 1 5.71 -12.53 2.23
C VAL A 1 4.47 -12.57 3.12
N ALA A 2 3.92 -13.76 3.36
CA ALA A 2 2.74 -13.91 4.22
C ALA A 2 3.05 -13.97 5.72
N GLY A 3 4.34 -14.04 6.10
CA GLY A 3 4.74 -14.15 7.51
C GLY A 3 4.17 -13.04 8.39
N PRO A 4 4.31 -11.75 8.03
CA PRO A 4 3.76 -10.67 8.84
C PRO A 4 2.25 -10.73 9.00
N ALA A 5 1.53 -11.21 7.96
CA ALA A 5 0.07 -11.31 8.00
C ALA A 5 -0.43 -12.31 9.03
N ARG A 6 0.36 -13.33 9.36
CA ARG A 6 -0.04 -14.36 10.34
C ARG A 6 -0.21 -13.83 11.75
N LYS A 7 0.52 -12.76 12.09
CA LYS A 7 0.51 -12.17 13.43
C LYS A 7 -0.37 -10.93 13.53
N ALA A 8 -0.88 -10.45 12.41
CA ALA A 8 -1.71 -9.25 12.39
C ALA A 8 -3.12 -9.56 12.88
N SER A 9 -3.74 -8.59 13.54
CA SER A 9 -5.12 -8.72 14.03
C SER A 9 -6.14 -8.61 12.89
N ALA A 10 -5.81 -7.89 11.82
CA ALA A 10 -6.69 -7.69 10.68
C ALA A 10 -5.88 -7.45 9.41
N ALA A 11 -6.51 -7.66 8.29
CA ALA A 11 -5.93 -7.36 6.98
C ALA A 11 -7.00 -6.71 6.10
N ILE A 12 -6.59 -5.69 5.36
CA ILE A 12 -7.45 -5.00 4.41
C ILE A 12 -6.87 -5.26 3.02
N VAL A 13 -7.67 -5.85 2.16
CA VAL A 13 -7.28 -6.11 0.77
C VAL A 13 -7.85 -5.00 -0.09
N ILE A 14 -6.97 -4.30 -0.81
CA ILE A 14 -7.38 -3.25 -1.73
C ILE A 14 -7.49 -3.86 -3.12
N VAL A 15 -8.69 -3.78 -3.68
CA VAL A 15 -9.04 -4.41 -4.95
C VAL A 15 -9.42 -3.33 -5.94
N GLY A 16 -8.83 -3.36 -7.12
CA GLY A 16 -9.12 -2.42 -8.18
C GLY A 16 -9.96 -3.04 -9.27
N LYS A 17 -10.63 -2.19 -10.03
CA LYS A 17 -11.42 -2.55 -11.20
C LYS A 17 -10.89 -1.78 -12.39
N LYS A 18 -10.46 -2.49 -13.42
CA LYS A 18 -9.95 -1.88 -14.65
C LYS A 18 -11.07 -1.53 -15.63
N GLU A 19 -12.12 -2.35 -15.66
CA GLU A 19 -13.20 -2.20 -16.62
C GLU A 19 -14.22 -1.17 -16.16
N GLY A 20 -14.77 -0.45 -17.12
CA GLY A 20 -15.82 0.53 -16.87
C GLY A 20 -15.32 1.81 -16.21
N VAL A 21 -14.02 2.06 -16.19
CA VAL A 21 -13.42 3.29 -15.66
C VAL A 21 -12.84 4.12 -16.81
N SER A 22 -12.79 5.45 -16.61
CA SER A 22 -12.33 6.37 -17.65
C SER A 22 -10.86 6.20 -17.99
N PHE A 23 -10.05 5.82 -17.02
CA PHE A 23 -8.60 5.68 -17.19
C PHE A 23 -8.14 4.33 -16.64
N PRO A 24 -8.33 3.22 -17.43
CA PRO A 24 -8.02 1.88 -16.94
C PRO A 24 -6.57 1.68 -16.52
N ASP A 25 -5.63 2.37 -17.18
CA ASP A 25 -4.20 2.21 -16.89
C ASP A 25 -3.78 2.89 -15.57
N GLU A 26 -4.66 3.70 -15.00
CA GLU A 26 -4.38 4.45 -13.77
C GLU A 26 -5.04 3.83 -12.52
N TRP A 27 -5.68 2.68 -12.65
CA TRP A 27 -6.38 2.02 -11.55
C TRP A 27 -5.46 1.78 -10.34
N SER A 28 -4.20 1.45 -10.59
CA SER A 28 -3.23 1.17 -9.53
C SER A 28 -2.87 2.41 -8.72
N PHE A 29 -2.94 3.59 -9.33
CA PHE A 29 -2.67 4.85 -8.64
C PHE A 29 -3.71 5.12 -7.56
N ASP A 30 -4.98 4.90 -7.88
CA ASP A 30 -6.08 5.05 -6.92
C ASP A 30 -5.92 4.07 -5.75
N CYS A 31 -5.54 2.84 -6.05
CA CYS A 31 -5.31 1.81 -5.04
C CYS A 31 -4.13 2.19 -4.14
N ALA A 32 -3.05 2.71 -4.71
CA ALA A 32 -1.90 3.16 -3.94
C ALA A 32 -2.25 4.32 -3.01
N ALA A 33 -3.04 5.27 -3.50
CA ALA A 33 -3.50 6.39 -2.67
C ALA A 33 -4.38 5.90 -1.51
N ALA A 34 -5.27 4.96 -1.77
CA ALA A 34 -6.09 4.37 -0.72
C ALA A 34 -5.25 3.65 0.34
N ALA A 35 -4.24 2.89 -0.11
CA ALA A 35 -3.33 2.19 0.80
C ALA A 35 -2.59 3.16 1.71
N GLU A 36 -2.05 4.24 1.17
CA GLU A 36 -1.32 5.22 1.97
C GLU A 36 -2.22 5.89 3.00
N ASN A 37 -3.47 6.20 2.63
CA ASN A 37 -4.44 6.76 3.57
C ASN A 37 -4.71 5.80 4.73
N ILE A 38 -4.78 4.50 4.46
CA ILE A 38 -4.97 3.48 5.50
C ILE A 38 -3.76 3.46 6.44
N LEU A 39 -2.55 3.49 5.88
CA LEU A 39 -1.33 3.49 6.69
C LEU A 39 -1.25 4.72 7.59
N LEU A 40 -1.59 5.89 7.08
CA LEU A 40 -1.59 7.13 7.85
C LEU A 40 -2.63 7.10 8.97
N GLU A 41 -3.84 6.61 8.69
CA GLU A 41 -4.88 6.50 9.71
C GLU A 41 -4.50 5.47 10.78
N ALA A 42 -3.90 4.35 10.40
CA ALA A 42 -3.42 3.36 11.35
C ALA A 42 -2.40 3.98 12.31
N GLU A 43 -1.45 4.76 11.79
CA GLU A 43 -0.48 5.46 12.61
C GLU A 43 -1.15 6.44 13.56
N HIS A 44 -2.13 7.19 13.08
CA HIS A 44 -2.91 8.12 13.90
C HIS A 44 -3.62 7.43 15.05
N LEU A 45 -4.12 6.22 14.81
CA LEU A 45 -4.82 5.42 15.82
C LEU A 45 -3.88 4.64 16.74
N GLY A 46 -2.57 4.78 16.58
CA GLY A 46 -1.59 4.06 17.40
C GLY A 46 -1.41 2.59 17.01
N LEU A 47 -1.84 2.21 15.82
CA LEU A 47 -1.73 0.84 15.33
C LEU A 47 -0.49 0.68 14.44
N GLY A 48 0.06 -0.53 14.43
CA GLY A 48 1.07 -0.91 13.46
C GLY A 48 0.42 -1.37 12.16
N SER A 49 1.06 -1.08 11.04
CA SER A 49 0.57 -1.51 9.73
C SER A 49 1.73 -1.79 8.79
N LEU A 50 1.45 -2.63 7.79
CA LEU A 50 2.45 -3.00 6.79
C LEU A 50 1.76 -3.24 5.46
N TRP A 51 2.32 -2.68 4.40
CA TRP A 51 1.86 -2.83 3.03
C TRP A 51 2.53 -4.05 2.40
N LEU A 52 1.74 -5.02 1.97
CA LEU A 52 2.19 -6.22 1.26
C LEU A 52 1.69 -6.14 -0.18
N GLN A 53 2.61 -6.04 -1.13
CA GLN A 53 2.27 -5.87 -2.54
C GLN A 53 1.75 -7.16 -3.16
N VAL A 54 0.66 -7.07 -3.93
CA VAL A 54 0.12 -8.16 -4.73
C VAL A 54 0.35 -7.90 -6.23
N TYR A 55 -0.17 -6.81 -6.75
CA TYR A 55 0.08 -6.39 -8.14
C TYR A 55 1.53 -5.96 -8.31
N PRO A 56 2.23 -6.32 -9.39
CA PRO A 56 1.77 -7.03 -10.60
C PRO A 56 2.07 -8.55 -10.58
N TYR A 57 2.20 -9.16 -9.44
CA TYR A 57 2.61 -10.56 -9.32
C TYR A 57 1.43 -11.50 -9.50
N GLN A 58 1.37 -12.20 -10.65
CA GLN A 58 0.23 -13.05 -10.99
C GLN A 58 0.03 -14.24 -10.05
N ASP A 59 1.11 -14.83 -9.57
CA ASP A 59 1.04 -15.93 -8.59
C ASP A 59 0.35 -15.48 -7.30
N ARG A 60 0.67 -14.28 -6.82
CA ARG A 60 0.03 -13.71 -5.63
C ARG A 60 -1.44 -13.40 -5.87
N LYS A 61 -1.77 -12.85 -7.04
CA LYS A 61 -3.17 -12.59 -7.43
C LYS A 61 -3.99 -13.84 -7.43
N ILE A 62 -3.52 -14.89 -8.11
CA ILE A 62 -4.26 -16.15 -8.24
C ILE A 62 -4.49 -16.78 -6.88
N HIS A 63 -3.45 -16.81 -6.06
CA HIS A 63 -3.54 -17.39 -4.71
C HIS A 63 -4.55 -16.64 -3.84
N LEU A 64 -4.48 -15.31 -3.85
CA LEU A 64 -5.37 -14.47 -3.05
C LEU A 64 -6.82 -14.55 -3.54
N CYS A 65 -7.03 -14.53 -4.85
CA CYS A 65 -8.37 -14.67 -5.42
C CYS A 65 -9.01 -16.02 -5.06
N ASN A 66 -8.21 -17.07 -5.03
CA ASN A 66 -8.71 -18.40 -4.65
C ASN A 66 -9.09 -18.46 -3.17
N ILE A 67 -8.29 -17.85 -2.29
CA ILE A 67 -8.56 -17.89 -0.84
C ILE A 67 -9.78 -17.05 -0.49
N LEU A 68 -9.95 -15.88 -1.11
CA LEU A 68 -10.97 -14.91 -0.73
C LEU A 68 -12.15 -14.85 -1.69
N ASP A 69 -12.22 -15.75 -2.66
CA ASP A 69 -13.28 -15.77 -3.68
C ASP A 69 -13.44 -14.44 -4.41
N ILE A 70 -12.31 -13.80 -4.71
CA ILE A 70 -12.32 -12.56 -5.49
C ILE A 70 -12.50 -12.93 -6.97
N PRO A 71 -13.48 -12.32 -7.67
CA PRO A 71 -13.66 -12.57 -9.09
C PRO A 71 -12.40 -12.22 -9.90
N THR A 72 -12.11 -13.03 -10.93
CA THR A 72 -10.87 -12.86 -11.71
C THR A 72 -10.82 -11.58 -12.52
N GLU A 73 -11.97 -10.96 -12.78
CA GLU A 73 -12.04 -9.66 -13.45
C GLU A 73 -11.64 -8.48 -12.55
N LEU A 74 -11.51 -8.71 -11.26
CA LEU A 74 -11.01 -7.71 -10.32
C LEU A 74 -9.52 -7.96 -10.07
N ASP A 75 -8.81 -6.89 -9.72
CA ASP A 75 -7.38 -6.95 -9.48
C ASP A 75 -7.04 -6.54 -8.05
N PRO A 76 -6.70 -7.50 -7.18
CA PRO A 76 -6.15 -7.15 -5.88
C PRO A 76 -4.80 -6.45 -6.06
N PHE A 77 -4.69 -5.28 -5.46
CA PHE A 77 -3.50 -4.43 -5.57
C PHE A 77 -2.50 -4.70 -4.47
N CYS A 78 -2.95 -4.66 -3.23
CA CYS A 78 -2.10 -4.91 -2.07
C CYS A 78 -2.94 -5.37 -0.88
N ILE A 79 -2.25 -5.82 0.15
CA ILE A 79 -2.84 -6.15 1.43
C ILE A 79 -2.18 -5.24 2.46
N VAL A 80 -2.97 -4.54 3.25
CA VAL A 80 -2.47 -3.79 4.41
C VAL A 80 -2.83 -4.58 5.65
N VAL A 81 -1.80 -5.09 6.34
CA VAL A 81 -2.00 -5.81 7.59
C VAL A 81 -1.92 -4.81 8.74
N ILE A 82 -2.78 -4.98 9.73
CA ILE A 82 -2.95 -4.04 10.84
C ILE A 82 -2.93 -4.82 12.15
N GLY A 83 -2.25 -4.27 13.14
CA GLY A 83 -2.18 -4.89 14.47
C GLY A 83 -1.54 -3.96 15.47
N TYR A 84 -1.34 -4.49 16.66
CA TYR A 84 -0.65 -3.76 17.70
C TYR A 84 0.84 -4.05 17.59
N ALA A 85 1.65 -3.00 17.45
CA ALA A 85 3.09 -3.14 17.31
C ALA A 85 3.71 -3.58 18.65
N GLU A 86 4.57 -4.58 18.61
CA GLU A 86 5.32 -5.03 19.81
C GLU A 86 6.36 -3.99 20.22
N ARG A 87 6.89 -3.27 19.24
CA ARG A 87 7.89 -2.22 19.46
C ARG A 87 7.52 -1.00 18.64
N LYS A 88 7.77 0.17 19.20
CA LYS A 88 7.70 1.39 18.42
C LYS A 88 8.88 1.42 17.44
N PRO A 89 8.64 1.63 16.15
CA PRO A 89 9.74 1.76 15.20
C PRO A 89 10.59 2.97 15.52
N VAL A 90 11.87 2.88 15.22
CA VAL A 90 12.79 4.02 15.32
C VAL A 90 12.42 5.02 14.23
N VAL A 91 12.19 6.27 14.62
CA VAL A 91 11.93 7.32 13.64
C VAL A 91 13.24 7.67 12.92
N LEU A 92 13.25 7.45 11.62
CA LEU A 92 14.38 7.79 10.76
C LEU A 92 14.09 9.11 10.07
N ASN A 93 15.04 10.05 10.15
CA ASN A 93 14.94 11.28 9.38
C ASN A 93 15.39 11.01 7.96
N ARG A 94 14.43 10.89 7.04
CA ARG A 94 14.69 10.63 5.63
C ARG A 94 14.62 11.87 4.76
N PHE A 95 14.30 13.00 5.37
CA PHE A 95 14.23 14.25 4.61
C PHE A 95 15.63 14.68 4.18
N ASP A 96 15.78 14.96 2.90
CA ASP A 96 17.04 15.42 2.31
C ASP A 96 16.74 16.66 1.47
N GLU A 97 17.20 17.82 1.92
CA GLU A 97 16.99 19.09 1.23
C GLU A 97 17.60 19.09 -0.18
N ARG A 98 18.60 18.28 -0.42
CA ARG A 98 19.22 18.19 -1.75
C ARG A 98 18.29 17.62 -2.80
N GLU A 99 17.26 16.87 -2.37
CA GLU A 99 16.25 16.32 -3.27
C GLU A 99 15.09 17.27 -3.51
N VAL A 100 15.11 18.45 -2.89
CA VAL A 100 14.05 19.45 -3.03
C VAL A 100 14.52 20.57 -3.93
N SER A 101 13.75 20.85 -4.99
CA SER A 101 14.02 21.93 -5.93
C SER A 101 12.90 22.97 -5.84
N TYR A 102 13.25 24.24 -6.05
CA TYR A 102 12.31 25.36 -5.99
C TYR A 102 12.20 26.00 -7.35
N ASP A 103 10.99 26.07 -7.89
CA ASP A 103 10.63 26.65 -9.18
C ASP A 103 11.23 25.92 -10.38
N LEU A 104 12.54 25.78 -10.44
CA LEU A 104 13.26 25.01 -11.46
C LEU A 104 13.89 23.78 -10.83
N TYR A 105 13.95 22.69 -11.58
CA TYR A 105 14.49 21.41 -11.09
C TYR A 105 15.93 21.54 -10.57
N THR A 106 16.72 22.42 -11.16
CA THR A 106 18.11 22.61 -10.80
C THR A 106 18.32 23.57 -9.62
N ASN A 107 17.24 24.15 -9.09
CA ASN A 107 17.30 25.16 -8.04
C ASN A 107 17.05 24.53 -6.67
N HIS A 108 18.11 24.13 -6.02
CA HIS A 108 18.04 23.53 -4.69
C HIS A 108 18.28 24.58 -3.61
N LYS A 109 17.61 24.42 -2.47
CA LYS A 109 17.85 25.24 -1.30
C LYS A 109 19.23 24.95 -0.76
N LYS A 110 19.99 26.01 -0.51
CA LYS A 110 21.31 25.92 0.07
C LYS A 110 21.26 25.69 1.57
#